data_29e2300ecc88d273ecb7bdc02ebd3d65
#
_entry.id   29e2300ecc88d273ecb7bdc02ebd3d65
#
_cell.length_a   1.000
_cell.length_b   1.000
_cell.length_c   1.000
_cell.angle_alpha   90.00
_cell.angle_beta   90.00
_cell.angle_gamma   90.00
#
_symmetry.space_group_name_H-M   'P 1'
#
loop_
_entity.id
_entity.type
_entity.pdbx_description
1 polymer ?
#
loop_
_entity_poly.entity_id
_entity_poly.type
_entity_poly.pdbx_seq_one_letter_code
_entity_poly.pdbx_strand_id
1 'polypeptide(L)'
;MSDSSENQKATPYAISWNELATPDTKGAIRFYTELFGWKTEKFPMPGKDYTMFKLGDRTFGGVMEPMQPGSPPCWLNYVSVPDLGGTLEKAKKLGAKVCLDVTKIGEAGEIAILQDPQGAMIGLHSC
;
A
#
# COMPACT_ATOMS: atom_id res chain seq x y z
N MET A 1 2.77 15.27 -23.06
CA MET A 1 2.34 15.01 -21.68
C MET A 1 1.96 13.56 -21.52
N SER A 2 2.45 12.95 -20.51
CA SER A 2 2.11 11.56 -20.27
C SER A 2 0.63 11.44 -19.85
N ASP A 3 0.00 10.34 -20.17
CA ASP A 3 -1.36 10.11 -19.75
C ASP A 3 -1.38 9.69 -18.28
N SER A 4 -2.58 9.59 -17.71
CA SER A 4 -2.72 9.28 -16.29
C SER A 4 -2.20 7.89 -15.93
N SER A 5 -2.30 6.92 -16.83
CA SER A 5 -1.79 5.59 -16.53
C SER A 5 -0.27 5.59 -16.48
N GLU A 6 0.38 6.38 -17.31
CA GLU A 6 1.83 6.50 -17.27
C GLU A 6 2.27 7.24 -16.01
N ASN A 7 1.53 8.28 -15.62
CA ASN A 7 1.83 9.00 -14.39
C ASN A 7 1.64 8.13 -13.15
N GLN A 8 0.82 7.09 -13.25
CA GLN A 8 0.58 6.18 -12.13
C GLN A 8 1.61 5.09 -12.04
N LYS A 9 2.44 4.94 -13.08
CA LYS A 9 3.54 4.02 -13.00
C LYS A 9 4.51 4.51 -11.95
N ALA A 10 4.87 3.61 -11.08
CA ALA A 10 5.71 3.97 -9.97
C ALA A 10 7.13 4.24 -10.44
N THR A 11 7.69 5.33 -9.97
CA THR A 11 9.12 5.58 -10.11
C THR A 11 9.85 4.60 -9.20
N PRO A 12 10.83 3.85 -9.72
CA PRO A 12 11.57 2.92 -8.87
C PRO A 12 12.14 3.61 -7.64
N TYR A 13 11.94 2.98 -6.50
CA TYR A 13 12.44 3.41 -5.18
C TYR A 13 11.78 4.67 -4.64
N ALA A 14 10.69 5.12 -5.27
CA ALA A 14 9.87 6.20 -4.70
C ALA A 14 8.70 5.62 -3.93
N ILE A 15 8.21 6.38 -2.96
CA ILE A 15 6.96 6.05 -2.30
C ILE A 15 5.84 6.29 -3.32
N SER A 16 5.09 5.25 -3.62
CA SER A 16 4.11 5.28 -4.72
C SER A 16 2.68 5.04 -4.27
N TRP A 17 2.48 4.59 -3.06
CA TRP A 17 1.15 4.19 -2.59
C TRP A 17 1.05 4.41 -1.09
N ASN A 18 -0.15 4.75 -0.64
CA ASN A 18 -0.42 4.94 0.79
C ASN A 18 -1.60 4.06 1.16
N GLU A 19 -1.44 3.26 2.19
CA GLU A 19 -2.46 2.32 2.60
C GLU A 19 -2.90 2.63 4.02
N LEU A 20 -4.20 2.85 4.20
CA LEU A 20 -4.74 2.98 5.55
C LEU A 20 -5.19 1.61 6.03
N ALA A 21 -4.64 1.16 7.13
CA ALA A 21 -5.06 -0.07 7.79
C ALA A 21 -5.92 0.32 8.98
N THR A 22 -7.17 -0.14 9.00
CA THR A 22 -8.09 0.17 10.08
C THR A 22 -9.16 -0.91 10.18
N PRO A 23 -9.59 -1.29 11.39
CA PRO A 23 -10.68 -2.24 11.52
C PRO A 23 -12.03 -1.66 11.13
N ASP A 24 -12.15 -0.32 11.08
CA ASP A 24 -13.40 0.34 10.69
C ASP A 24 -13.20 1.02 9.33
N THR A 25 -13.19 0.22 8.28
CA THR A 25 -12.95 0.74 6.94
C THR A 25 -14.08 1.66 6.48
N LYS A 26 -15.31 1.33 6.79
CA LYS A 26 -16.46 2.16 6.38
C LYS A 26 -16.42 3.52 7.02
N GLY A 27 -16.13 3.57 8.31
CA GLY A 27 -16.03 4.85 9.02
C GLY A 27 -14.88 5.69 8.51
N ALA A 28 -13.75 5.06 8.20
CA ALA A 28 -12.59 5.78 7.66
C ALA A 28 -12.90 6.35 6.28
N ILE A 29 -13.52 5.55 5.41
CA ILE A 29 -13.90 6.02 4.07
C ILE A 29 -14.81 7.24 4.19
N ARG A 30 -15.81 7.16 5.05
CA ARG A 30 -16.72 8.26 5.25
C ARG A 30 -16.01 9.52 5.75
N PHE A 31 -15.13 9.35 6.72
CA PHE A 31 -14.39 10.47 7.28
C PHE A 31 -13.57 11.20 6.22
N TYR A 32 -12.76 10.45 5.47
CA TYR A 32 -11.86 11.07 4.51
C TYR A 32 -12.56 11.60 3.27
N THR A 33 -13.62 10.93 2.81
CA THR A 33 -14.36 11.43 1.67
C THR A 33 -15.12 12.71 2.02
N GLU A 34 -15.66 12.80 3.23
CA GLU A 34 -16.35 14.02 3.65
C GLU A 34 -15.37 15.16 3.95
N LEU A 35 -14.22 14.82 4.53
CA LEU A 35 -13.26 15.85 4.92
C LEU A 35 -12.55 16.45 3.70
N PHE A 36 -12.10 15.61 2.80
CA PHE A 36 -11.24 16.06 1.69
C PHE A 36 -11.93 16.05 0.35
N GLY A 37 -13.13 15.50 0.25
CA GLY A 37 -13.79 15.35 -1.04
C GLY A 37 -13.20 14.25 -1.91
N TRP A 38 -12.42 13.37 -1.33
CA TRP A 38 -11.87 12.22 -2.08
C TRP A 38 -13.02 11.34 -2.56
N LYS A 39 -12.80 10.67 -3.67
CA LYS A 39 -13.74 9.67 -4.19
C LYS A 39 -13.14 8.29 -3.96
N THR A 40 -13.94 7.27 -4.20
CA THR A 40 -13.49 5.90 -4.04
C THR A 40 -13.71 5.12 -5.32
N GLU A 41 -12.90 4.08 -5.48
CA GLU A 41 -13.01 3.16 -6.61
C GLU A 41 -12.71 1.77 -6.09
N LYS A 42 -13.47 0.78 -6.56
CA LYS A 42 -13.24 -0.60 -6.16
C LYS A 42 -12.25 -1.26 -7.09
N PHE A 43 -11.39 -2.09 -6.54
CA PHE A 43 -10.44 -2.89 -7.28
C PHE A 43 -10.61 -4.34 -6.87
N PRO A 44 -10.84 -5.27 -7.80
CA PRO A 44 -11.04 -6.68 -7.44
C PRO A 44 -9.76 -7.28 -6.88
N MET A 45 -9.89 -7.95 -5.75
CA MET A 45 -8.79 -8.64 -5.07
C MET A 45 -9.22 -10.04 -4.73
N PRO A 46 -8.27 -10.97 -4.55
CA PRO A 46 -8.65 -12.32 -4.13
C PRO A 46 -9.47 -12.30 -2.84
N GLY A 47 -10.67 -12.83 -2.92
CA GLY A 47 -11.57 -12.97 -1.77
C GLY A 47 -12.42 -11.77 -1.42
N LYS A 48 -12.11 -10.59 -1.94
CA LYS A 48 -12.92 -9.40 -1.66
C LYS A 48 -12.48 -8.23 -2.54
N ASP A 49 -13.31 -7.19 -2.58
CA ASP A 49 -12.95 -5.96 -3.27
C ASP A 49 -12.10 -5.08 -2.35
N TYR A 50 -11.16 -4.40 -2.96
CA TYR A 50 -10.29 -3.44 -2.30
C TYR A 50 -10.79 -2.04 -2.64
N THR A 51 -10.91 -1.17 -1.64
CA THR A 51 -11.35 0.20 -1.87
C THR A 51 -10.15 1.11 -1.97
N MET A 52 -10.07 1.85 -3.07
CA MET A 52 -9.01 2.82 -3.29
C MET A 52 -9.55 4.23 -3.17
N PHE A 53 -8.72 5.13 -2.69
CA PHE A 53 -9.02 6.56 -2.69
C PHE A 53 -8.55 7.18 -4.00
N LYS A 54 -9.34 8.13 -4.48
CA LYS A 54 -9.15 8.70 -5.79
C LYS A 54 -9.36 10.21 -5.73
N LEU A 55 -8.54 10.92 -6.45
CA LEU A 55 -8.67 12.36 -6.62
C LEU A 55 -8.50 12.67 -8.10
N GLY A 56 -9.55 13.21 -8.72
CA GLY A 56 -9.56 13.34 -10.17
C GLY A 56 -9.44 11.98 -10.81
N ASP A 57 -8.48 11.81 -11.70
CA ASP A 57 -8.24 10.54 -12.38
C ASP A 57 -7.21 9.66 -11.69
N ARG A 58 -6.68 10.11 -10.55
CA ARG A 58 -5.61 9.40 -9.87
C ARG A 58 -6.12 8.65 -8.66
N THR A 59 -5.81 7.37 -8.59
CA THR A 59 -5.87 6.63 -7.35
C THR A 59 -4.51 6.79 -6.67
N PHE A 60 -4.50 7.05 -5.37
CA PHE A 60 -3.24 7.33 -4.66
C PHE A 60 -3.08 6.53 -3.39
N GLY A 61 -4.09 5.81 -2.99
CA GLY A 61 -4.01 5.03 -1.77
C GLY A 61 -5.23 4.14 -1.63
N GLY A 62 -5.25 3.39 -0.57
CA GLY A 62 -6.34 2.47 -0.33
C GLY A 62 -6.62 2.31 1.14
N VAL A 63 -7.64 1.52 1.44
CA VAL A 63 -8.02 1.26 2.82
C VAL A 63 -8.38 -0.22 2.94
N MET A 64 -7.89 -0.85 4.01
CA MET A 64 -8.20 -2.24 4.27
C MET A 64 -8.06 -2.52 5.76
N GLU A 65 -8.57 -3.66 6.16
CA GLU A 65 -8.41 -4.11 7.52
C GLU A 65 -6.96 -4.47 7.78
N PRO A 66 -6.48 -4.32 9.03
CA PRO A 66 -5.11 -4.68 9.35
C PRO A 66 -4.84 -6.14 9.03
N MET A 67 -3.63 -6.42 8.56
CA MET A 67 -3.22 -7.80 8.28
C MET A 67 -3.15 -8.64 9.55
N GLN A 68 -2.82 -8.01 10.67
CA GLN A 68 -2.76 -8.69 11.96
C GLN A 68 -3.81 -8.12 12.89
N PRO A 69 -4.68 -8.96 13.45
CA PRO A 69 -5.70 -8.47 14.39
C PRO A 69 -5.06 -7.76 15.58
N GLY A 70 -5.68 -6.66 15.99
CA GLY A 70 -5.19 -5.90 17.14
C GLY A 70 -4.12 -4.88 16.82
N SER A 71 -3.68 -4.79 15.57
CA SER A 71 -2.73 -3.76 15.19
C SER A 71 -3.40 -2.38 15.25
N PRO A 72 -2.69 -1.35 15.73
CA PRO A 72 -3.27 0.00 15.75
C PRO A 72 -3.52 0.50 14.32
N PRO A 73 -4.57 1.28 14.11
CA PRO A 73 -4.78 1.88 12.79
C PRO A 73 -3.60 2.76 12.42
N CYS A 74 -3.21 2.70 11.16
CA CYS A 74 -2.10 3.52 10.70
C CYS A 74 -2.11 3.66 9.19
N TRP A 75 -1.45 4.70 8.72
CA TRP A 75 -1.14 4.86 7.30
C TRP A 75 0.22 4.23 7.05
N LEU A 76 0.29 3.40 6.01
CA LEU A 76 1.52 2.70 5.64
C LEU A 76 1.91 3.14 4.23
N ASN A 77 3.15 3.59 4.08
CA ASN A 77 3.68 3.97 2.78
C ASN A 77 4.32 2.77 2.10
N TYR A 78 4.14 2.66 0.79
CA TYR A 78 4.76 1.60 -0.01
C TYR A 78 5.75 2.20 -0.98
N VAL A 79 6.93 1.61 -1.04
CA VAL A 79 7.98 1.97 -1.99
C VAL A 79 7.91 1.00 -3.17
N SER A 80 7.93 1.53 -4.37
CA SER A 80 7.96 0.70 -5.57
C SER A 80 9.37 0.17 -5.81
N VAL A 81 9.50 -1.15 -5.96
CA VAL A 81 10.81 -1.76 -6.18
C VAL A 81 10.74 -2.71 -7.37
N PRO A 82 11.78 -2.75 -8.21
CA PRO A 82 11.79 -3.66 -9.37
C PRO A 82 11.89 -5.12 -8.98
N ASP A 83 12.61 -5.42 -7.89
CA ASP A 83 12.87 -6.80 -7.46
C ASP A 83 12.54 -6.90 -5.98
N LEU A 84 11.34 -7.35 -5.69
CA LEU A 84 10.85 -7.40 -4.32
C LEU A 84 11.65 -8.37 -3.46
N GLY A 85 11.87 -9.59 -3.98
CA GLY A 85 12.60 -10.59 -3.22
C GLY A 85 14.02 -10.17 -2.92
N GLY A 86 14.70 -9.61 -3.92
CA GLY A 86 16.08 -9.13 -3.72
C GLY A 86 16.14 -7.97 -2.75
N THR A 87 15.16 -7.08 -2.82
CA THR A 87 15.10 -5.93 -1.90
C THR A 87 14.90 -6.41 -0.46
N LEU A 88 14.03 -7.41 -0.26
CA LEU A 88 13.84 -7.96 1.08
C LEU A 88 15.10 -8.59 1.63
N GLU A 89 15.82 -9.36 0.80
CA GLU A 89 17.06 -9.98 1.25
C GLU A 89 18.10 -8.93 1.65
N LYS A 90 18.20 -7.88 0.87
CA LYS A 90 19.08 -6.77 1.20
C LYS A 90 18.66 -6.08 2.48
N ALA A 91 17.36 -5.89 2.67
CA ALA A 91 16.83 -5.25 3.87
C ALA A 91 17.20 -6.04 5.12
N LYS A 92 17.07 -7.37 5.05
CA LYS A 92 17.45 -8.22 6.20
C LYS A 92 18.93 -8.04 6.55
N LYS A 93 19.78 -7.97 5.55
CA LYS A 93 21.22 -7.75 5.78
C LYS A 93 21.50 -6.40 6.40
N LEU A 94 20.63 -5.43 6.13
CA LEU A 94 20.78 -4.09 6.68
C LEU A 94 20.09 -3.92 8.04
N GLY A 95 19.53 -5.00 8.59
CA GLY A 95 18.97 -4.97 9.93
C GLY A 95 17.47 -4.84 10.03
N ALA A 96 16.77 -4.92 8.92
CA ALA A 96 15.32 -4.84 8.93
C ALA A 96 14.69 -6.16 9.35
N LYS A 97 13.46 -6.07 9.85
CA LYS A 97 12.67 -7.23 10.21
C LYS A 97 11.52 -7.37 9.22
N VAL A 98 11.32 -8.56 8.67
CA VAL A 98 10.22 -8.79 7.75
C VAL A 98 8.95 -9.07 8.56
N CYS A 99 7.93 -8.24 8.35
CA CYS A 99 6.65 -8.38 9.05
C CYS A 99 5.63 -9.10 8.19
N LEU A 100 5.68 -8.91 6.88
CA LEU A 100 4.89 -9.67 5.92
C LEU A 100 5.80 -10.02 4.77
N ASP A 101 6.00 -11.31 4.54
CA ASP A 101 6.83 -11.78 3.44
C ASP A 101 6.13 -11.55 2.10
N VAL A 102 6.82 -11.83 1.01
CA VAL A 102 6.27 -11.62 -0.33
C VAL A 102 4.89 -12.24 -0.45
N THR A 103 3.91 -11.43 -0.78
CA THR A 103 2.52 -11.83 -0.87
C THR A 103 1.94 -11.32 -2.17
N LYS A 104 1.35 -12.22 -2.94
CA LYS A 104 0.71 -11.83 -4.20
C LYS A 104 -0.64 -11.18 -3.92
N ILE A 105 -0.91 -10.09 -4.60
CA ILE A 105 -2.17 -9.35 -4.47
C ILE A 105 -2.91 -9.30 -5.81
N GLY A 106 -2.99 -10.44 -6.45
CA GLY A 106 -3.68 -10.56 -7.73
C GLY A 106 -2.95 -9.83 -8.84
N GLU A 107 -3.69 -9.13 -9.67
CA GLU A 107 -3.12 -8.42 -10.80
C GLU A 107 -2.35 -7.17 -10.39
N ALA A 108 -2.48 -6.75 -9.15
CA ALA A 108 -1.75 -5.57 -8.68
C ALA A 108 -0.29 -5.88 -8.33
N GLY A 109 0.13 -7.14 -8.41
CA GLY A 109 1.51 -7.52 -8.21
C GLY A 109 1.77 -8.19 -6.88
N GLU A 110 2.85 -7.80 -6.23
CA GLU A 110 3.28 -8.39 -4.96
C GLU A 110 3.62 -7.31 -3.96
N ILE A 111 3.40 -7.61 -2.70
CA ILE A 111 3.76 -6.70 -1.62
C ILE A 111 4.53 -7.43 -0.54
N ALA A 112 5.24 -6.66 0.26
CA ALA A 112 5.86 -7.12 1.50
C ALA A 112 5.87 -5.95 2.47
N ILE A 113 5.97 -6.23 3.75
CA ILE A 113 6.02 -5.19 4.78
C ILE A 113 7.20 -5.50 5.68
N LEU A 114 7.99 -4.47 5.96
CA LEU A 114 9.11 -4.63 6.86
C LEU A 114 9.14 -3.53 7.91
N GLN A 115 9.88 -3.79 8.96
CA GLN A 115 10.17 -2.81 9.99
C GLN A 115 11.63 -2.43 9.83
N ASP A 116 11.90 -1.13 9.69
CA ASP A 116 13.27 -0.69 9.53
C ASP A 116 14.05 -0.83 10.85
N PRO A 117 15.37 -0.66 10.83
CA PRO A 117 16.15 -0.84 12.06
C PRO A 117 15.78 0.10 13.20
N GLN A 118 15.09 1.19 12.90
CA GLN A 118 14.66 2.16 13.91
C GLN A 118 13.24 1.90 14.42
N GLY A 119 12.57 0.88 13.89
CA GLY A 119 11.24 0.50 14.37
C GLY A 119 10.08 1.00 13.53
N ALA A 120 10.33 1.71 12.44
CA ALA A 120 9.25 2.20 11.59
C ALA A 120 8.84 1.14 10.56
N MET A 121 7.55 1.13 10.25
CA MET A 121 7.02 0.19 9.25
C MET A 121 7.02 0.83 7.88
N ILE A 122 7.34 0.04 6.87
CA ILE A 122 7.26 0.48 5.49
C ILE A 122 6.90 -0.70 4.61
N GLY A 123 6.12 -0.45 3.57
CA GLY A 123 5.75 -1.47 2.62
C GLY A 123 6.58 -1.41 1.36
N LEU A 124 6.66 -2.52 0.67
CA LEU A 124 7.30 -2.64 -0.64
C LEU A 124 6.29 -3.20 -1.62
N HIS A 125 6.33 -2.71 -2.83
CA HIS A 125 5.41 -3.15 -3.88
C HIS A 125 6.17 -3.35 -5.18
N SER A 126 5.86 -4.44 -5.87
CA SER A 126 6.39 -4.73 -7.20
C SER A 126 5.25 -5.21 -8.08
N CYS A 127 5.15 -4.68 -9.27
CA CYS A 127 4.15 -5.14 -10.23
C CYS A 127 4.58 -6.40 -10.96
#